data_709a6b23b7f948df01e4d6f686df0892
#
_entry.id   709a6b23b7f948df01e4d6f686df0892
#
_cell.length_a   1.000
_cell.length_b   1.000
_cell.length_c   1.000
_cell.angle_alpha   90.00
_cell.angle_beta   90.00
_cell.angle_gamma   90.00
#
_symmetry.space_group_name_H-M   'P 1'
#
loop_
_entity.id
_entity.type
_entity.pdbx_description
1 polymer ?
#
loop_
_entity_poly.entity_id
_entity_poly.type
_entity_poly.pdbx_seq_one_letter_code
_entity_poly.pdbx_strand_id
1 'polypeptide(L)'
;GMVLVEGGAYIMGKSDEDLAQLQNAPAKTVTVPSFYMDETEITNSEYRQFVYWVKDSIALAMLAREAEELGLGEDNKDGIGEFVFQDSDTTKLSEYQKYMRESYYDVDEDLYAGRALNWDADLTWDTEDYTDKNYARIMDSLYLPPDLWYDGEMKLDVEKIKYLYTWFDAEGAAAESKRKRQQFID
;
A
#
# COMPACT_ATOMS: atom_id res chain seq x y z
N GLY A 1 -9.67 18.37 2.04
CA GLY A 1 -8.23 18.61 2.02
C GLY A 1 -7.61 18.45 3.39
N MET A 2 -6.30 18.44 3.47
CA MET A 2 -5.59 18.41 4.75
C MET A 2 -5.38 19.81 5.30
N VAL A 3 -5.53 19.98 6.61
CA VAL A 3 -5.23 21.19 7.35
C VAL A 3 -4.05 20.97 8.28
N LEU A 4 -3.23 21.99 8.47
CA LEU A 4 -2.14 21.96 9.43
C LEU A 4 -2.69 22.15 10.85
N VAL A 5 -2.43 21.18 11.71
CA VAL A 5 -2.67 21.29 13.15
C VAL A 5 -1.35 21.69 13.81
N GLU A 6 -1.33 22.87 14.43
CA GLU A 6 -0.14 23.35 15.14
C GLU A 6 0.17 22.48 16.34
N GLY A 7 1.46 22.20 16.56
CA GLY A 7 1.93 21.44 17.69
C GLY A 7 1.70 22.19 19.02
N GLY A 8 1.52 21.45 20.08
CA GLY A 8 1.30 22.03 21.40
C GLY A 8 1.23 20.98 22.49
N ALA A 9 1.12 21.45 23.72
CA ALA A 9 0.91 20.60 24.88
C ALA A 9 -0.58 20.65 25.27
N TYR A 10 -1.16 19.50 25.54
CA TYR A 10 -2.52 19.38 26.07
C TYR A 10 -2.58 18.35 27.19
N ILE A 11 -3.63 18.42 27.98
CA ILE A 11 -3.88 17.47 29.07
C ILE A 11 -4.79 16.36 28.53
N MET A 12 -4.28 15.13 28.52
CA MET A 12 -5.01 13.93 28.14
C MET A 12 -5.36 13.13 29.38
N GLY A 13 -6.57 12.62 29.44
CA GLY A 13 -7.08 11.84 30.57
C GLY A 13 -8.34 12.44 31.17
N LYS A 14 -8.89 11.75 32.16
CA LYS A 14 -10.06 12.24 32.91
C LYS A 14 -9.63 13.37 33.82
N SER A 15 -10.31 14.49 33.68
CA SER A 15 -10.24 15.61 34.64
C SER A 15 -11.32 15.44 35.73
N ASP A 16 -11.78 16.53 36.30
CA ASP A 16 -12.70 16.59 37.44
C ASP A 16 -14.05 15.88 37.23
N GLU A 17 -14.36 15.40 36.03
CA GLU A 17 -15.60 14.69 35.70
C GLU A 17 -15.54 13.16 35.89
N ASP A 18 -14.55 12.65 36.59
CA ASP A 18 -14.53 11.23 36.95
C ASP A 18 -15.46 10.93 38.14
N LEU A 19 -16.77 11.04 37.89
CA LEU A 19 -17.82 10.84 38.87
C LEU A 19 -17.75 9.49 39.59
N ALA A 20 -17.15 8.49 38.92
CA ALA A 20 -17.00 7.14 39.47
C ALA A 20 -15.68 6.96 40.26
N GLN A 21 -14.80 7.96 40.27
CA GLN A 21 -13.48 7.96 40.92
C GLN A 21 -12.64 6.67 40.61
N LEU A 22 -12.77 6.16 39.39
CA LEU A 22 -12.12 4.91 39.00
C LEU A 22 -10.62 5.06 38.84
N GLN A 23 -10.09 6.28 38.73
CA GLN A 23 -8.67 6.65 38.55
C GLN A 23 -7.95 5.84 37.44
N ASN A 24 -8.71 5.29 36.52
CA ASN A 24 -8.21 4.46 35.43
C ASN A 24 -7.61 5.24 34.24
N ALA A 25 -7.73 6.55 34.25
CA ALA A 25 -7.17 7.45 33.23
C ALA A 25 -6.70 8.77 33.85
N PRO A 26 -5.62 8.77 34.67
CA PRO A 26 -5.11 9.96 35.29
C PRO A 26 -4.68 11.01 34.27
N ALA A 27 -4.91 12.28 34.59
CA ALA A 27 -4.55 13.40 33.72
C ALA A 27 -3.01 13.43 33.51
N LYS A 28 -2.60 13.49 32.25
CA LYS A 28 -1.19 13.57 31.84
C LYS A 28 -1.02 14.64 30.78
N THR A 29 -0.01 15.49 30.95
CA THR A 29 0.38 16.44 29.90
C THR A 29 1.11 15.69 28.78
N VAL A 30 0.62 15.83 27.56
CA VAL A 30 1.20 15.25 26.34
C VAL A 30 1.53 16.37 25.38
N THR A 31 2.75 16.33 24.82
CA THR A 31 3.17 17.27 23.76
C THR A 31 3.13 16.55 22.42
N VAL A 32 2.46 17.15 21.45
CA VAL A 32 2.32 16.64 20.09
C VAL A 32 3.01 17.60 19.13
N PRO A 33 3.83 17.13 18.18
CA PRO A 33 4.38 17.96 17.12
C PRO A 33 3.27 18.43 16.17
N SER A 34 3.56 19.45 15.36
CA SER A 34 2.65 19.86 14.28
C SER A 34 2.49 18.72 13.28
N PHE A 35 1.26 18.54 12.78
CA PHE A 35 0.94 17.51 11.80
C PHE A 35 -0.19 17.97 10.88
N TYR A 36 -0.31 17.30 9.74
CA TYR A 36 -1.44 17.48 8.84
C TYR A 36 -2.53 16.46 9.14
N MET A 37 -3.76 16.89 9.14
CA MET A 37 -4.93 16.04 9.36
C MET A 37 -6.00 16.38 8.33
N ASP A 38 -6.75 15.38 7.89
CA ASP A 38 -7.91 15.63 7.04
C ASP A 38 -8.95 16.49 7.78
N GLU A 39 -9.53 17.46 7.07
CA GLU A 39 -10.53 18.38 7.61
C GLU A 39 -11.84 17.67 7.94
N THR A 40 -12.12 16.59 7.24
CA THR A 40 -13.33 15.79 7.40
C THR A 40 -12.98 14.33 7.60
N GLU A 41 -13.86 13.61 8.28
CA GLU A 41 -13.75 12.15 8.37
C GLU A 41 -13.88 11.49 7.00
N ILE A 42 -13.10 10.42 6.77
CA ILE A 42 -13.20 9.62 5.56
C ILE A 42 -14.51 8.83 5.59
N THR A 43 -15.31 8.98 4.55
CA THR A 43 -16.57 8.25 4.41
C THR A 43 -16.34 6.79 4.03
N ASN A 44 -17.31 5.92 4.31
CA ASN A 44 -17.28 4.53 3.87
C ASN A 44 -17.17 4.39 2.33
N SER A 45 -17.66 5.36 1.59
CA SER A 45 -17.57 5.37 0.11
C SER A 45 -16.14 5.62 -0.34
N GLU A 46 -15.44 6.58 0.25
CA GLU A 46 -14.03 6.88 -0.06
C GLU A 46 -13.12 5.72 0.36
N TYR A 47 -13.34 5.18 1.57
CA TYR A 47 -12.58 4.01 2.01
C TYR A 47 -12.77 2.79 1.10
N ARG A 48 -13.98 2.59 0.59
CA ARG A 48 -14.27 1.51 -0.37
C ARG A 48 -13.52 1.68 -1.69
N GLN A 49 -13.35 2.90 -2.17
CA GLN A 49 -12.53 3.18 -3.36
C GLN A 49 -11.06 2.76 -3.14
N PHE A 50 -10.51 3.08 -1.96
CA PHE A 50 -9.17 2.63 -1.59
C PHE A 50 -9.06 1.10 -1.56
N VAL A 51 -10.03 0.42 -0.95
CA VAL A 51 -10.05 -1.06 -0.88
C VAL A 51 -10.11 -1.68 -2.28
N TYR A 52 -10.92 -1.14 -3.16
CA TYR A 52 -10.99 -1.60 -4.56
C TYR A 52 -9.68 -1.37 -5.29
N TRP A 53 -9.08 -0.19 -5.13
CA TRP A 53 -7.79 0.10 -5.72
C TRP A 53 -6.69 -0.87 -5.23
N VAL A 54 -6.65 -1.17 -3.93
CA VAL A 54 -5.69 -2.16 -3.38
C VAL A 54 -5.94 -3.54 -3.99
N LYS A 55 -7.19 -3.97 -4.03
CA LYS A 55 -7.59 -5.26 -4.60
C LYS A 55 -7.15 -5.37 -6.07
N ASP A 56 -7.45 -4.37 -6.86
CA ASP A 56 -7.15 -4.33 -8.28
C ASP A 56 -5.63 -4.22 -8.53
N SER A 57 -4.91 -3.43 -7.73
CA SER A 57 -3.45 -3.31 -7.85
C SER A 57 -2.73 -4.64 -7.59
N ILE A 58 -3.20 -5.44 -6.64
CA ILE A 58 -2.64 -6.76 -6.35
C ILE A 58 -2.92 -7.73 -7.49
N ALA A 59 -4.15 -7.75 -8.02
CA ALA A 59 -4.50 -8.60 -9.15
C ALA A 59 -3.67 -8.24 -10.40
N LEU A 60 -3.57 -6.95 -10.73
CA LEU A 60 -2.74 -6.47 -11.85
C LEU A 60 -1.27 -6.86 -11.67
N ALA A 61 -0.72 -6.73 -10.45
CA ALA A 61 0.67 -7.10 -10.18
C ALA A 61 0.92 -8.61 -10.37
N MET A 62 -0.03 -9.44 -9.94
CA MET A 62 0.08 -10.90 -10.12
C MET A 62 -0.04 -11.30 -11.58
N LEU A 63 -0.96 -10.70 -12.32
CA LEU A 63 -1.15 -10.93 -13.75
C LEU A 63 0.08 -10.47 -14.55
N ALA A 64 0.63 -9.30 -14.23
CA ALA A 64 1.83 -8.78 -14.88
C ALA A 64 3.05 -9.69 -14.66
N ARG A 65 3.24 -10.19 -13.45
CA ARG A 65 4.30 -11.14 -13.12
C ARG A 65 4.15 -12.44 -13.90
N GLU A 66 2.96 -13.00 -13.93
CA GLU A 66 2.69 -14.21 -14.70
C GLU A 66 2.94 -14.01 -16.20
N ALA A 67 2.54 -12.86 -16.75
CA ALA A 67 2.80 -12.53 -18.14
C ALA A 67 4.30 -12.47 -18.45
N GLU A 68 5.10 -11.91 -17.55
CA GLU A 68 6.57 -11.91 -17.67
C GLU A 68 7.17 -13.31 -17.58
N GLU A 69 6.71 -14.14 -16.63
CA GLU A 69 7.17 -15.53 -16.49
C GLU A 69 6.89 -16.35 -17.76
N LEU A 70 5.81 -16.03 -18.47
CA LEU A 70 5.47 -16.61 -19.76
C LEU A 70 6.26 -15.99 -20.94
N GLY A 71 7.09 -14.98 -20.68
CA GLY A 71 7.88 -14.28 -21.70
C GLY A 71 7.04 -13.40 -22.63
N LEU A 72 5.88 -12.94 -22.16
CA LEU A 72 5.02 -12.04 -22.91
C LEU A 72 5.56 -10.60 -22.78
N GLY A 73 5.62 -9.87 -23.88
CA GLY A 73 6.03 -8.47 -23.93
C GLY A 73 4.87 -7.53 -24.27
N GLU A 74 5.15 -6.23 -24.31
CA GLU A 74 4.17 -5.18 -24.64
C GLU A 74 3.48 -5.36 -26.01
N ASP A 75 4.07 -6.14 -26.91
CA ASP A 75 3.51 -6.46 -28.22
C ASP A 75 2.39 -7.52 -28.16
N ASN A 76 2.30 -8.27 -27.05
CA ASN A 76 1.29 -9.32 -26.85
C ASN A 76 0.07 -8.73 -26.14
N LYS A 77 -0.89 -8.22 -26.88
CA LYS A 77 -2.12 -7.60 -26.32
C LYS A 77 -3.27 -8.60 -26.12
N ASP A 78 -3.05 -9.88 -26.34
CA ASP A 78 -4.09 -10.89 -26.19
C ASP A 78 -4.00 -11.58 -24.82
N GLY A 79 -5.14 -11.71 -24.15
CA GLY A 79 -5.24 -12.42 -22.88
C GLY A 79 -4.39 -11.78 -21.78
N ILE A 80 -3.63 -12.60 -21.04
CA ILE A 80 -2.80 -12.14 -19.92
C ILE A 80 -1.68 -11.18 -20.35
N GLY A 81 -1.30 -11.16 -21.62
CA GLY A 81 -0.26 -10.26 -22.16
C GLY A 81 -0.63 -8.78 -22.08
N GLU A 82 -1.92 -8.46 -21.98
CA GLU A 82 -2.38 -7.08 -21.78
C GLU A 82 -1.92 -6.48 -20.45
N PHE A 83 -1.64 -7.33 -19.46
CA PHE A 83 -1.30 -6.91 -18.10
C PHE A 83 0.21 -6.73 -17.86
N VAL A 84 1.05 -6.91 -18.88
CA VAL A 84 2.50 -6.72 -18.77
C VAL A 84 2.84 -5.35 -18.18
N PHE A 85 3.88 -5.32 -17.32
CA PHE A 85 4.35 -4.05 -16.76
C PHE A 85 4.74 -3.08 -17.86
N GLN A 86 4.28 -1.86 -17.71
CA GLN A 86 4.65 -0.76 -18.60
C GLN A 86 5.94 -0.12 -18.14
N ASP A 87 6.82 0.19 -19.08
CA ASP A 87 7.98 1.01 -18.78
C ASP A 87 7.54 2.40 -18.34
N SER A 88 8.01 2.82 -17.17
CA SER A 88 7.79 4.19 -16.72
C SER A 88 8.46 5.14 -17.69
N ASP A 89 7.73 6.17 -18.14
CA ASP A 89 8.28 7.22 -18.98
C ASP A 89 9.40 7.97 -18.23
N THR A 90 10.63 7.49 -18.42
CA THR A 90 11.82 8.05 -17.74
C THR A 90 12.11 9.48 -18.12
N THR A 91 11.51 9.97 -19.20
CA THR A 91 11.71 11.37 -19.65
C THR A 91 11.03 12.37 -18.72
N LYS A 92 10.00 11.94 -18.00
CA LYS A 92 9.24 12.77 -17.04
C LYS A 92 9.79 12.71 -15.62
N LEU A 93 10.73 11.80 -15.35
CA LEU A 93 11.34 11.69 -14.04
C LEU A 93 12.32 12.82 -13.76
N SER A 94 12.29 13.36 -12.55
CA SER A 94 13.33 14.28 -12.07
C SER A 94 14.67 13.55 -11.97
N GLU A 95 15.78 14.29 -11.97
CA GLU A 95 17.13 13.72 -11.81
C GLU A 95 17.26 12.93 -10.48
N TYR A 96 16.57 13.38 -9.43
CA TYR A 96 16.52 12.66 -8.15
C TYR A 96 15.78 11.32 -8.27
N GLN A 97 14.65 11.28 -8.98
CA GLN A 97 13.90 10.04 -9.19
C GLN A 97 14.68 9.04 -10.04
N LYS A 98 15.41 9.51 -11.05
CA LYS A 98 16.33 8.68 -11.84
C LYS A 98 17.43 8.09 -10.95
N TYR A 99 18.07 8.94 -10.15
CA TYR A 99 19.10 8.52 -9.19
C TYR A 99 18.56 7.48 -8.20
N MET A 100 17.38 7.69 -7.63
CA MET A 100 16.76 6.74 -6.72
C MET A 100 16.47 5.40 -7.40
N ARG A 101 15.97 5.43 -8.63
CA ARG A 101 15.72 4.22 -9.43
C ARG A 101 17.00 3.43 -9.68
N GLU A 102 18.08 4.09 -10.06
CA GLU A 102 19.37 3.44 -10.37
C GLU A 102 20.13 2.95 -9.13
N SER A 103 19.94 3.62 -7.99
CA SER A 103 20.77 3.38 -6.80
C SER A 103 20.11 2.53 -5.73
N TYR A 104 18.78 2.48 -5.70
CA TYR A 104 18.03 1.91 -4.57
C TYR A 104 16.99 0.86 -4.97
N TYR A 105 16.60 0.76 -6.23
CA TYR A 105 15.71 -0.30 -6.66
C TYR A 105 16.52 -1.48 -7.17
N ASP A 106 16.36 -2.63 -6.51
CA ASP A 106 16.87 -3.89 -7.01
C ASP A 106 15.86 -4.45 -8.01
N VAL A 107 16.27 -4.54 -9.27
CA VAL A 107 15.40 -4.98 -10.37
C VAL A 107 14.94 -6.43 -10.17
N ASP A 108 15.71 -7.24 -9.44
CA ASP A 108 15.42 -8.65 -9.21
C ASP A 108 14.53 -8.88 -7.97
N GLU A 109 14.59 -8.00 -6.96
CA GLU A 109 13.84 -8.15 -5.72
C GLU A 109 12.62 -7.21 -5.63
N ASP A 110 12.66 -6.05 -6.29
CA ASP A 110 11.57 -5.08 -6.24
C ASP A 110 10.54 -5.37 -7.32
N LEU A 111 9.34 -5.74 -6.90
CA LEU A 111 8.23 -6.11 -7.78
C LEU A 111 8.00 -5.11 -8.91
N TYR A 112 8.19 -3.85 -8.61
CA TYR A 112 7.93 -2.77 -9.55
C TYR A 112 9.20 -2.25 -10.25
N ALA A 113 10.37 -2.33 -9.62
CA ALA A 113 11.67 -1.89 -10.17
C ALA A 113 11.61 -0.62 -11.05
N GLY A 114 10.75 0.31 -10.68
CA GLY A 114 10.47 1.54 -11.44
C GLY A 114 9.57 1.36 -12.69
N ARG A 115 8.94 0.19 -12.85
CA ARG A 115 7.89 -0.06 -13.86
C ARG A 115 6.51 0.25 -13.28
N ALA A 116 5.53 0.47 -14.13
CA ALA A 116 4.16 0.77 -13.75
C ALA A 116 3.22 -0.39 -14.09
N LEU A 117 2.18 -0.57 -13.28
CA LEU A 117 1.06 -1.44 -13.63
C LEU A 117 0.28 -0.84 -14.80
N ASN A 118 -0.19 -1.68 -15.69
CA ASN A 118 -1.09 -1.27 -16.75
C ASN A 118 -2.52 -1.14 -16.19
N TRP A 119 -2.91 0.07 -15.84
CA TRP A 119 -4.26 0.38 -15.34
C TRP A 119 -5.28 0.55 -16.47
N ASP A 120 -4.85 0.58 -17.73
CA ASP A 120 -5.71 0.65 -18.89
C ASP A 120 -6.17 -0.75 -19.36
N ALA A 121 -5.57 -1.81 -18.82
CA ALA A 121 -5.96 -3.19 -19.09
C ALA A 121 -7.34 -3.50 -18.49
N ASP A 122 -8.14 -4.27 -19.21
CA ASP A 122 -9.51 -4.61 -18.83
C ASP A 122 -9.55 -5.71 -17.76
N LEU A 123 -9.40 -5.29 -16.50
CA LEU A 123 -9.43 -6.19 -15.34
C LEU A 123 -10.87 -6.56 -14.99
N THR A 124 -11.24 -7.82 -15.16
CA THR A 124 -12.53 -8.35 -14.73
C THR A 124 -12.41 -9.26 -13.51
N TRP A 125 -13.42 -9.16 -12.63
CA TRP A 125 -13.59 -10.05 -11.47
C TRP A 125 -14.75 -11.04 -11.70
N ASP A 126 -15.42 -10.95 -12.85
CA ASP A 126 -16.47 -11.88 -13.21
C ASP A 126 -15.85 -13.13 -13.86
N THR A 127 -16.12 -14.28 -13.26
CA THR A 127 -15.58 -15.57 -13.73
C THR A 127 -16.06 -15.96 -15.12
N GLU A 128 -17.19 -15.43 -15.57
CA GLU A 128 -17.72 -15.68 -16.91
C GLU A 128 -16.95 -14.93 -18.00
N ASP A 129 -16.28 -13.83 -17.62
CA ASP A 129 -15.54 -12.96 -18.53
C ASP A 129 -14.02 -13.23 -18.53
N TYR A 130 -13.55 -14.29 -17.85
CA TYR A 130 -12.12 -14.59 -17.82
C TYR A 130 -11.58 -14.90 -19.21
N THR A 131 -10.53 -14.18 -19.59
CA THR A 131 -10.00 -14.20 -20.97
C THR A 131 -9.30 -15.51 -21.34
N ASP A 132 -8.52 -16.09 -20.41
CA ASP A 132 -7.77 -17.31 -20.65
C ASP A 132 -7.51 -18.13 -19.36
N LYS A 133 -6.86 -19.29 -19.50
CA LYS A 133 -6.59 -20.18 -18.36
C LYS A 133 -5.58 -19.61 -17.36
N ASN A 134 -4.61 -18.82 -17.82
CA ASN A 134 -3.61 -18.23 -16.95
C ASN A 134 -4.25 -17.11 -16.13
N TYR A 135 -5.06 -16.28 -16.78
CA TYR A 135 -5.88 -15.28 -16.12
C TYR A 135 -6.76 -15.93 -15.04
N ALA A 136 -7.53 -16.94 -15.41
CA ALA A 136 -8.40 -17.66 -14.49
C ALA A 136 -7.63 -18.24 -13.30
N ARG A 137 -6.46 -18.85 -13.54
CA ARG A 137 -5.61 -19.43 -12.49
C ARG A 137 -5.11 -18.39 -11.51
N ILE A 138 -4.69 -17.21 -12.00
CA ILE A 138 -4.20 -16.12 -11.14
C ILE A 138 -5.36 -15.54 -10.33
N MET A 139 -6.49 -15.25 -10.98
CA MET A 139 -7.65 -14.68 -10.28
C MET A 139 -8.23 -15.66 -9.26
N ASP A 140 -8.33 -16.94 -9.58
CA ASP A 140 -8.78 -17.99 -8.65
C ASP A 140 -7.86 -18.09 -7.43
N SER A 141 -6.56 -17.89 -7.61
CA SER A 141 -5.60 -17.90 -6.51
C SER A 141 -5.83 -16.82 -5.46
N LEU A 142 -6.55 -15.74 -5.78
CA LEU A 142 -6.93 -14.66 -4.85
C LEU A 142 -8.14 -15.01 -3.98
N TYR A 143 -8.80 -16.12 -4.25
CA TYR A 143 -9.94 -16.58 -3.48
C TYR A 143 -9.55 -17.69 -2.51
N LEU A 144 -10.38 -17.87 -1.50
CA LEU A 144 -10.30 -19.03 -0.61
C LEU A 144 -10.61 -20.31 -1.38
N PRO A 145 -9.99 -21.44 -1.03
CA PRO A 145 -10.34 -22.72 -1.62
C PRO A 145 -11.79 -23.12 -1.31
N PRO A 146 -12.45 -23.91 -2.17
CA PRO A 146 -13.88 -24.19 -2.09
C PRO A 146 -14.34 -24.82 -0.75
N ASP A 147 -13.46 -25.54 -0.07
CA ASP A 147 -13.72 -26.15 1.23
C ASP A 147 -13.84 -25.13 2.38
N LEU A 148 -13.37 -23.90 2.17
CA LEU A 148 -13.47 -22.79 3.12
C LEU A 148 -14.56 -21.78 2.76
N TRP A 149 -15.35 -22.03 1.72
CA TRP A 149 -16.44 -21.12 1.36
C TRP A 149 -17.59 -21.23 2.34
N TYR A 150 -17.91 -20.11 2.97
CA TYR A 150 -19.10 -19.98 3.77
C TYR A 150 -20.30 -19.76 2.84
N ASP A 151 -21.39 -20.48 3.06
CA ASP A 151 -22.62 -20.43 2.23
C ASP A 151 -22.45 -20.86 0.75
N GLY A 152 -21.34 -21.50 0.39
CA GLY A 152 -21.06 -21.94 -0.97
C GLY A 152 -20.74 -20.81 -1.95
N GLU A 153 -20.57 -19.58 -1.45
CA GLU A 153 -20.16 -18.44 -2.28
C GLU A 153 -18.64 -18.27 -2.27
N MET A 154 -18.09 -17.95 -3.42
CA MET A 154 -16.67 -17.65 -3.59
C MET A 154 -16.29 -16.39 -2.80
N LYS A 155 -15.31 -16.51 -1.91
CA LYS A 155 -14.85 -15.42 -1.03
C LYS A 155 -13.39 -15.11 -1.28
N LEU A 156 -13.06 -13.83 -1.36
CA LEU A 156 -11.68 -13.38 -1.46
C LEU A 156 -10.87 -13.77 -0.22
N ASP A 157 -9.64 -14.19 -0.46
CA ASP A 157 -8.68 -14.45 0.60
C ASP A 157 -8.06 -13.14 1.07
N VAL A 158 -8.60 -12.58 2.14
CA VAL A 158 -8.16 -11.30 2.71
C VAL A 158 -6.71 -11.32 3.20
N GLU A 159 -6.13 -12.50 3.44
CA GLU A 159 -4.74 -12.62 3.84
C GLU A 159 -3.78 -12.36 2.68
N LYS A 160 -4.23 -12.52 1.44
CA LYS A 160 -3.49 -12.23 0.23
C LYS A 160 -3.64 -10.78 -0.23
N ILE A 161 -4.72 -10.11 0.21
CA ILE A 161 -5.01 -8.72 -0.16
C ILE A 161 -4.54 -7.79 0.96
N LYS A 162 -3.25 -7.48 0.97
CA LYS A 162 -2.63 -6.62 1.97
C LYS A 162 -2.00 -5.41 1.30
N TYR A 163 -2.35 -4.22 1.79
CA TYR A 163 -1.64 -3.01 1.43
C TYR A 163 -0.34 -2.91 2.22
N LEU A 164 0.78 -2.87 1.52
CA LEU A 164 2.10 -2.66 2.08
C LEU A 164 2.62 -1.29 1.61
N TYR A 165 3.12 -0.50 2.53
CA TYR A 165 3.83 0.73 2.22
C TYR A 165 5.08 0.85 3.10
N THR A 166 6.08 1.51 2.56
CA THR A 166 7.30 1.84 3.29
C THR A 166 7.39 3.35 3.48
N TRP A 167 7.88 3.78 4.62
CA TRP A 167 8.11 5.18 4.93
C TRP A 167 9.45 5.36 5.62
N PHE A 168 10.03 6.53 5.43
CA PHE A 168 11.30 6.84 6.06
C PHE A 168 11.08 7.41 7.46
N ASP A 169 11.55 6.70 8.48
CA ASP A 169 11.55 7.18 9.87
C ASP A 169 12.69 8.18 10.09
N ALA A 170 12.42 9.46 9.82
CA ALA A 170 13.38 10.53 9.97
C ALA A 170 13.81 10.75 11.43
N GLU A 171 12.91 10.53 12.39
CA GLU A 171 13.19 10.69 13.82
C GLU A 171 14.12 9.58 14.31
N GLY A 172 13.84 8.33 13.97
CA GLY A 172 14.68 7.19 14.29
C GLY A 172 16.06 7.31 13.66
N ALA A 173 16.13 7.69 12.39
CA ALA A 173 17.38 7.93 11.69
C ALA A 173 18.22 9.07 12.32
N ALA A 174 17.57 10.15 12.74
CA ALA A 174 18.23 11.27 13.43
C ALA A 174 18.73 10.87 14.82
N ALA A 175 17.96 10.07 15.56
CA ALA A 175 18.36 9.56 16.87
C ALA A 175 19.58 8.60 16.76
N GLU A 176 19.57 7.73 15.74
CA GLU A 176 20.69 6.81 15.49
C GLU A 176 21.96 7.55 15.04
N SER A 177 21.83 8.58 14.22
CA SER A 177 22.95 9.44 13.83
C SER A 177 23.56 10.18 15.03
N LYS A 178 22.74 10.66 15.97
CA LYS A 178 23.20 11.23 17.23
C LYS A 178 23.98 10.22 18.08
N ARG A 179 23.45 9.00 18.18
CA ARG A 179 24.05 7.90 18.95
C ARG A 179 25.43 7.50 18.37
N LYS A 180 25.54 7.41 17.05
CA LYS A 180 26.82 7.15 16.36
C LYS A 180 27.84 8.28 16.55
N ARG A 181 27.43 9.55 16.55
CA ARG A 181 28.32 10.68 16.84
C ARG A 181 28.87 10.65 18.25
N GLN A 182 28.06 10.25 19.23
CA GLN A 182 28.49 10.15 20.63
C GLN A 182 29.56 9.07 20.82
N GLN A 183 29.47 7.97 20.05
CA GLN A 183 30.47 6.88 20.08
C GLN A 183 31.81 7.25 19.43
N PHE A 184 31.89 8.34 18.68
CA PHE A 184 33.14 8.85 18.08
C PHE A 184 33.81 9.98 18.91
N ILE A 185 33.16 10.44 19.96
CA ILE A 185 33.64 11.55 20.81
C ILE A 185 34.18 11.03 22.17
N ASP A 186 33.85 9.82 22.55
CA ASP A 186 34.35 9.08 23.70
C ASP A 186 35.52 8.15 23.29
#